data_54338e546badf2f69f50df4b1befe146
#
_entry.id   54338e546badf2f69f50df4b1befe146
#
_cell.length_a   1.000
_cell.length_b   1.000
_cell.length_c   1.000
_cell.angle_alpha   90.00
_cell.angle_beta   90.00
_cell.angle_gamma   90.00
#
_symmetry.space_group_name_H-M   'P 1'
#
loop_
_entity.id
_entity.type
_entity.pdbx_description
1 polymer ?
#
loop_
_entity_poly.entity_id
_entity_poly.type
_entity_poly.pdbx_seq_one_letter_code
_entity_poly.pdbx_strand_id
1 'polypeptide(L)'
;MAQFKVWVFKVNTKRGWEFDGYFRSRTRGVYELGDEGWIRSASSLRHLREEVKRGDLFLCYEVDRKRVVGLARAASDGRDVGLGSLLDFDPPREALRLQHPLTRRPDLDHILAFSPQRGRGTVQKIDPDEFARLKRIILRKNPEQAQALRRLLGRR
;
A
#
# COMPACT_ATOMS: atom_id res chain seq x y z
N MET A 1 -20.42 9.70 -2.31
CA MET A 1 -19.26 9.19 -1.58
C MET A 1 -18.22 8.64 -2.53
N ALA A 2 -17.03 9.14 -2.38
CA ALA A 2 -15.93 8.62 -3.18
C ALA A 2 -15.60 7.21 -2.69
N GLN A 3 -15.71 6.24 -3.58
CA GLN A 3 -15.21 4.90 -3.33
C GLN A 3 -13.81 4.79 -3.90
N PHE A 4 -12.96 4.10 -3.20
CA PHE A 4 -11.60 3.85 -3.66
C PHE A 4 -11.34 2.35 -3.69
N LYS A 5 -10.41 1.96 -4.53
CA LYS A 5 -9.91 0.59 -4.54
C LYS A 5 -8.75 0.49 -3.55
N VAL A 6 -8.50 -0.73 -3.12
CA VAL A 6 -7.41 -1.01 -2.18
C VAL A 6 -6.42 -1.96 -2.84
N TRP A 7 -5.15 -1.59 -2.76
CA TRP A 7 -4.04 -2.31 -3.37
C TRP A 7 -2.99 -2.65 -2.34
N VAL A 8 -2.24 -3.70 -2.61
CA VAL A 8 -1.00 -4.00 -1.87
C VAL A 8 0.16 -3.61 -2.76
N PHE A 9 1.10 -2.85 -2.21
CA PHE A 9 2.38 -2.59 -2.85
C PHE A 9 3.45 -3.36 -2.09
N LYS A 10 4.11 -4.30 -2.76
CA LYS A 10 5.07 -5.22 -2.16
C LYS A 10 6.49 -4.81 -2.49
N VAL A 11 7.32 -4.72 -1.48
CA VAL A 11 8.72 -4.33 -1.59
C VAL A 11 9.58 -5.33 -0.84
N ASN A 12 10.75 -5.65 -1.41
CA ASN A 12 11.79 -6.40 -0.72
C ASN A 12 12.86 -5.43 -0.26
N THR A 13 13.01 -5.23 1.04
CA THR A 13 13.93 -4.23 1.59
C THR A 13 15.40 -4.54 1.31
N LYS A 14 15.70 -5.79 0.98
CA LYS A 14 17.07 -6.19 0.62
C LYS A 14 17.51 -5.68 -0.75
N ARG A 15 16.58 -5.10 -1.52
CA ARG A 15 16.88 -4.57 -2.85
C ARG A 15 17.06 -3.05 -2.87
N GLY A 16 17.36 -2.45 -1.72
CA GLY A 16 17.79 -1.07 -1.64
C GLY A 16 16.70 -0.03 -1.43
N TRP A 17 15.46 -0.42 -1.31
CA TRP A 17 14.38 0.50 -1.02
C TRP A 17 13.50 -0.05 0.09
N GLU A 18 13.11 0.80 1.01
CA GLU A 18 12.23 0.40 2.11
C GLU A 18 11.26 1.52 2.45
N PHE A 19 10.10 1.11 2.97
CA PHE A 19 9.04 2.06 3.32
C PHE A 19 9.41 2.96 4.49
N ASP A 20 10.29 2.54 5.39
CA ASP A 20 10.71 3.39 6.52
C ASP A 20 11.29 4.71 6.02
N GLY A 21 12.12 4.69 4.99
CA GLY A 21 12.63 5.90 4.38
C GLY A 21 11.53 6.76 3.80
N TYR A 22 10.59 6.14 3.11
CA TYR A 22 9.45 6.83 2.52
C TYR A 22 8.60 7.53 3.59
N PHE A 23 8.24 6.84 4.68
CA PHE A 23 7.40 7.43 5.72
C PHE A 23 8.10 8.51 6.54
N ARG A 24 9.42 8.45 6.67
CA ARG A 24 10.19 9.47 7.39
C ARG A 24 10.51 10.69 6.53
N SER A 25 10.62 10.49 5.24
CA SER A 25 10.94 11.56 4.30
C SER A 25 9.76 12.50 4.14
N ARG A 26 10.04 13.78 3.94
CA ARG A 26 9.05 14.76 3.54
C ARG A 26 9.12 15.03 2.03
N THR A 27 9.98 14.31 1.35
CA THR A 27 10.10 14.41 -0.11
C THR A 27 9.17 13.42 -0.77
N ARG A 28 9.12 13.46 -2.09
CA ARG A 28 8.36 12.52 -2.91
C ARG A 28 8.84 11.10 -2.70
N GLY A 29 7.99 10.17 -3.08
CA GLY A 29 8.38 8.78 -3.16
C GLY A 29 9.62 8.62 -4.04
N VAL A 30 10.41 7.61 -3.75
CA VAL A 30 11.74 7.46 -4.34
C VAL A 30 11.74 6.89 -5.75
N TYR A 31 10.62 6.36 -6.21
CA TYR A 31 10.55 5.81 -7.56
C TYR A 31 10.10 6.88 -8.55
N GLU A 32 10.85 7.01 -9.60
CA GLU A 32 10.53 7.94 -10.67
C GLU A 32 9.91 7.20 -11.86
N LEU A 33 9.38 7.96 -12.81
CA LEU A 33 8.87 7.41 -14.04
C LEU A 33 9.97 6.61 -14.74
N GLY A 34 9.68 5.36 -15.07
CA GLY A 34 10.65 4.45 -15.66
C GLY A 34 11.18 3.41 -14.69
N ASP A 35 11.02 3.61 -13.39
CA ASP A 35 11.47 2.64 -12.40
C ASP A 35 10.64 1.36 -12.41
N GLU A 36 9.48 1.37 -13.07
CA GLU A 36 8.62 0.18 -13.20
C GLU A 36 9.32 -0.97 -13.90
N GLY A 37 10.46 -0.75 -14.54
CA GLY A 37 11.20 -1.82 -15.19
C GLY A 37 11.59 -2.98 -14.27
N TRP A 38 11.70 -2.75 -12.96
CA TRP A 38 11.94 -3.81 -12.01
C TRP A 38 10.70 -4.63 -11.67
N ILE A 39 9.52 -4.15 -12.03
CA ILE A 39 8.28 -4.90 -11.85
C ILE A 39 8.17 -5.90 -12.98
N ARG A 40 8.35 -7.18 -12.67
CA ARG A 40 8.35 -8.25 -13.67
C ARG A 40 6.96 -8.80 -13.97
N SER A 41 6.01 -8.57 -13.08
CA SER A 41 4.66 -9.09 -13.24
C SER A 41 3.87 -8.24 -14.23
N ALA A 42 3.43 -8.86 -15.32
CA ALA A 42 2.57 -8.17 -16.31
C ALA A 42 1.25 -7.72 -15.69
N SER A 43 0.69 -8.49 -14.75
CA SER A 43 -0.55 -8.10 -14.09
C SER A 43 -0.34 -6.90 -13.17
N SER A 44 0.81 -6.80 -12.48
CA SER A 44 1.12 -5.63 -11.65
C SER A 44 1.25 -4.36 -12.48
N LEU A 45 1.92 -4.45 -13.62
CA LEU A 45 2.05 -3.30 -14.54
C LEU A 45 0.70 -2.87 -15.08
N ARG A 46 -0.14 -3.83 -15.45
CA ARG A 46 -1.49 -3.54 -15.94
C ARG A 46 -2.33 -2.89 -14.85
N HIS A 47 -2.32 -3.42 -13.63
CA HIS A 47 -3.02 -2.80 -12.51
C HIS A 47 -2.57 -1.36 -12.31
N LEU A 48 -1.26 -1.15 -12.27
CA LEU A 48 -0.70 0.17 -12.05
C LEU A 48 -1.12 1.16 -13.13
N ARG A 49 -0.99 0.78 -14.39
CA ARG A 49 -1.22 1.69 -15.51
C ARG A 49 -2.69 1.89 -15.85
N GLU A 50 -3.51 0.85 -15.72
CA GLU A 50 -4.88 0.87 -16.22
C GLU A 50 -5.92 1.03 -15.12
N GLU A 51 -5.66 0.54 -13.92
CA GLU A 51 -6.68 0.42 -12.89
C GLU A 51 -6.49 1.34 -11.69
N VAL A 52 -5.25 1.66 -11.32
CA VAL A 52 -5.00 2.53 -10.16
C VAL A 52 -5.43 3.95 -10.48
N LYS A 53 -6.22 4.52 -9.57
CA LYS A 53 -6.74 5.89 -9.69
C LYS A 53 -6.30 6.72 -8.50
N ARG A 54 -6.22 8.02 -8.71
CA ARG A 54 -5.95 8.96 -7.63
C ARG A 54 -6.92 8.72 -6.47
N GLY A 55 -6.39 8.65 -5.26
CA GLY A 55 -7.18 8.41 -4.06
C GLY A 55 -7.32 6.94 -3.69
N ASP A 56 -6.88 6.01 -4.54
CA ASP A 56 -6.84 4.61 -4.17
C ASP A 56 -5.87 4.39 -3.01
N LEU A 57 -6.17 3.44 -2.15
CA LEU A 57 -5.39 3.16 -0.96
C LEU A 57 -4.39 2.05 -1.22
N PHE A 58 -3.15 2.27 -0.80
CA PHE A 58 -2.09 1.28 -0.85
C PHE A 58 -1.71 0.81 0.54
N LEU A 59 -1.67 -0.50 0.72
CA LEU A 59 -1.07 -1.13 1.90
C LEU A 59 0.39 -1.44 1.56
N CYS A 60 1.30 -0.91 2.35
CA CYS A 60 2.73 -1.02 2.10
C CYS A 60 3.28 -2.27 2.79
N TYR A 61 3.57 -3.30 2.01
CA TYR A 61 3.98 -4.62 2.51
C TYR A 61 5.45 -4.90 2.21
N GLU A 62 6.20 -5.26 3.25
CA GLU A 62 7.59 -5.70 3.14
C GLU A 62 7.63 -7.22 3.07
N VAL A 63 7.94 -7.78 1.88
CA VAL A 63 7.86 -9.24 1.67
C VAL A 63 8.92 -10.00 2.45
N ASP A 64 10.11 -9.44 2.61
CA ASP A 64 11.19 -10.08 3.36
C ASP A 64 10.96 -10.06 4.87
N ARG A 65 10.35 -8.99 5.38
CA ARG A 65 10.01 -8.85 6.80
C ARG A 65 8.60 -9.31 7.11
N LYS A 66 7.82 -9.65 6.09
CA LYS A 66 6.45 -10.21 6.19
C LYS A 66 5.53 -9.35 7.04
N ARG A 67 5.48 -8.05 6.72
CA ARG A 67 4.64 -7.12 7.48
C ARG A 67 4.13 -5.96 6.64
N VAL A 68 2.93 -5.50 6.97
CA VAL A 68 2.39 -4.23 6.46
C VAL A 68 2.83 -3.13 7.42
N VAL A 69 3.61 -2.20 6.92
CA VAL A 69 4.23 -1.15 7.75
C VAL A 69 3.49 0.18 7.69
N GLY A 70 2.60 0.35 6.74
CA GLY A 70 1.87 1.61 6.63
C GLY A 70 0.88 1.62 5.49
N LEU A 71 0.24 2.76 5.34
CA LEU A 71 -0.80 3.03 4.36
C LEU A 71 -0.48 4.31 3.61
N ALA A 72 -0.83 4.37 2.33
CA ALA A 72 -0.65 5.59 1.55
C ALA A 72 -1.73 5.68 0.47
N ARG A 73 -2.18 6.89 0.14
CA ARG A 73 -3.10 7.10 -0.98
C ARG A 73 -2.35 7.45 -2.24
N ALA A 74 -2.84 6.98 -3.35
CA ALA A 74 -2.29 7.33 -4.65
C ALA A 74 -2.50 8.84 -4.91
N ALA A 75 -1.43 9.52 -5.26
CA ALA A 75 -1.44 10.96 -5.54
C ALA A 75 -1.96 11.28 -6.94
N SER A 76 -1.98 10.28 -7.82
CA SER A 76 -2.40 10.44 -9.22
C SER A 76 -2.82 9.11 -9.82
N ASP A 77 -3.39 9.17 -11.03
CA ASP A 77 -3.70 7.96 -11.77
C ASP A 77 -2.42 7.26 -12.23
N GLY A 78 -2.42 5.94 -12.17
CA GLY A 78 -1.22 5.16 -12.50
C GLY A 78 -0.74 5.27 -13.93
N ARG A 79 -1.63 5.61 -14.86
CA ARG A 79 -1.27 5.82 -16.27
C ARG A 79 -0.40 7.04 -16.51
N ASP A 80 -0.46 8.01 -15.60
CA ASP A 80 0.20 9.30 -15.78
C ASP A 80 1.61 9.32 -15.23
N VAL A 81 1.89 8.48 -14.24
CA VAL A 81 3.15 8.53 -13.50
C VAL A 81 3.60 7.14 -13.07
N GLY A 82 4.84 7.02 -12.63
CA GLY A 82 5.37 5.80 -12.06
C GLY A 82 4.98 5.62 -10.60
N LEU A 83 5.37 4.51 -10.03
CA LEU A 83 5.01 4.12 -8.66
C LEU A 83 5.38 5.15 -7.62
N GLY A 84 6.54 5.76 -7.75
CA GLY A 84 7.00 6.75 -6.77
C GLY A 84 6.07 7.93 -6.66
N SER A 85 5.57 8.39 -7.80
CA SER A 85 4.65 9.51 -7.84
C SER A 85 3.26 9.15 -7.31
N LEU A 86 2.86 7.89 -7.44
CA LEU A 86 1.59 7.43 -6.88
C LEU A 86 1.57 7.52 -5.36
N LEU A 87 2.73 7.32 -4.74
CA LEU A 87 2.87 7.33 -3.29
C LEU A 87 3.52 8.63 -2.80
N ASP A 88 3.25 9.72 -3.47
CA ASP A 88 3.86 11.01 -3.16
C ASP A 88 3.37 11.56 -1.82
N PHE A 89 4.26 12.26 -1.14
CA PHE A 89 3.96 12.90 0.13
C PHE A 89 3.51 14.35 0.01
N ASP A 90 3.53 14.92 -1.19
CA ASP A 90 3.16 16.33 -1.33
C ASP A 90 1.76 16.62 -0.79
N PRO A 91 1.56 17.80 -0.19
CA PRO A 91 0.31 18.10 0.50
C PRO A 91 -0.93 18.00 -0.39
N PRO A 92 -2.06 17.54 0.16
CA PRO A 92 -2.16 17.01 1.52
C PRO A 92 -1.54 15.62 1.61
N ARG A 93 -0.69 15.44 2.61
CA ARG A 93 -0.07 14.12 2.82
C ARG A 93 -1.12 13.12 3.28
N GLU A 94 -1.29 12.06 2.52
CA GLU A 94 -2.22 10.98 2.84
C GLU A 94 -1.47 9.67 3.00
N ALA A 95 -0.51 9.65 3.91
CA ALA A 95 0.27 8.47 4.24
C ALA A 95 0.45 8.36 5.73
N LEU A 96 0.49 7.14 6.25
CA LEU A 96 0.63 6.89 7.68
C LEU A 96 1.45 5.63 7.93
N ARG A 97 2.53 5.77 8.68
CA ARG A 97 3.26 4.62 9.20
C ARG A 97 2.53 4.04 10.39
N LEU A 98 2.31 2.73 10.41
CA LEU A 98 1.66 2.08 11.54
C LEU A 98 2.62 1.94 12.71
N GLN A 99 2.17 2.33 13.90
CA GLN A 99 2.92 2.10 15.12
C GLN A 99 3.16 0.61 15.36
N HIS A 100 2.12 -0.19 15.09
CA HIS A 100 2.17 -1.64 15.24
C HIS A 100 1.86 -2.27 13.88
N PRO A 101 2.91 -2.63 13.10
CA PRO A 101 2.72 -3.25 11.80
C PRO A 101 1.89 -4.52 11.88
N LEU A 102 1.18 -4.82 10.78
CA LEU A 102 0.47 -6.09 10.67
C LEU A 102 1.45 -7.17 10.23
N THR A 103 1.46 -8.28 10.95
CA THR A 103 2.32 -9.40 10.61
C THR A 103 1.59 -10.36 9.65
N ARG A 104 2.36 -11.06 8.82
CA ARG A 104 1.78 -12.04 7.92
C ARG A 104 0.97 -13.09 8.69
N ARG A 105 1.45 -13.49 9.83
CA ARG A 105 0.75 -14.40 10.76
C ARG A 105 0.79 -13.81 12.15
N PRO A 106 -0.36 -13.69 12.82
CA PRO A 106 -1.69 -14.13 12.40
C PRO A 106 -2.50 -13.08 11.63
N ASP A 107 -2.04 -11.83 11.53
CA ASP A 107 -2.89 -10.71 11.11
C ASP A 107 -3.37 -10.84 9.66
N LEU A 108 -2.49 -11.29 8.77
CA LEU A 108 -2.77 -11.34 7.33
C LEU A 108 -3.15 -12.74 6.85
N ASP A 109 -3.33 -13.69 7.77
CA ASP A 109 -3.81 -15.00 7.42
C ASP A 109 -5.18 -14.88 6.74
N HIS A 110 -5.39 -15.69 5.73
CA HIS A 110 -6.62 -15.73 4.94
C HIS A 110 -6.87 -14.50 4.05
N ILE A 111 -5.90 -13.62 3.91
CA ILE A 111 -5.97 -12.53 2.94
C ILE A 111 -5.16 -12.96 1.72
N LEU A 112 -5.85 -13.17 0.60
CA LEU A 112 -5.24 -13.79 -0.59
C LEU A 112 -4.08 -12.97 -1.17
N ALA A 113 -4.15 -11.66 -1.09
CA ALA A 113 -3.11 -10.79 -1.63
C ALA A 113 -1.75 -11.00 -0.95
N PHE A 114 -1.72 -11.55 0.26
CA PHE A 114 -0.49 -11.83 0.99
C PHE A 114 -0.08 -13.30 0.95
N SER A 115 -0.86 -14.13 0.27
CA SER A 115 -0.55 -15.55 0.11
C SER A 115 0.66 -15.73 -0.79
N PRO A 116 1.64 -16.58 -0.43
CA PRO A 116 2.78 -16.85 -1.31
C PRO A 116 2.39 -17.44 -2.64
N GLN A 117 1.26 -18.12 -2.72
CA GLN A 117 0.82 -18.82 -3.92
C GLN A 117 0.02 -17.93 -4.85
N ARG A 118 -0.81 -17.04 -4.32
CA ARG A 118 -1.70 -16.18 -5.11
C ARG A 118 -1.29 -14.71 -5.07
N GLY A 119 -0.52 -14.32 -4.08
CA GLY A 119 -0.09 -12.95 -3.90
C GLY A 119 1.19 -12.60 -4.61
N ARG A 120 1.42 -13.09 -5.83
CA ARG A 120 2.68 -12.91 -6.55
C ARG A 120 2.71 -11.60 -7.24
N GLY A 121 2.81 -10.65 -7.23
CA GLY A 121 2.93 -9.40 -7.96
C GLY A 121 3.27 -8.27 -7.01
N THR A 122 3.94 -7.28 -7.53
CA THR A 122 4.32 -6.10 -6.76
C THR A 122 3.11 -5.27 -6.40
N VAL A 123 2.14 -5.19 -7.29
CA VAL A 123 0.89 -4.46 -7.06
C VAL A 123 -0.28 -5.43 -7.24
N GLN A 124 -1.06 -5.58 -6.18
CA GLN A 124 -2.21 -6.49 -6.20
C GLN A 124 -3.42 -5.85 -5.56
N LYS A 125 -4.60 -6.18 -6.09
CA LYS A 125 -5.86 -5.66 -5.59
C LYS A 125 -6.34 -6.47 -4.38
N ILE A 126 -6.95 -5.79 -3.42
CA ILE A 126 -7.59 -6.43 -2.26
C ILE A 126 -9.10 -6.33 -2.45
N ASP A 127 -9.79 -7.45 -2.26
CA ASP A 127 -11.26 -7.50 -2.34
C ASP A 127 -11.88 -6.71 -1.19
N PRO A 128 -13.07 -6.10 -1.42
CA PRO A 128 -13.74 -5.32 -0.38
C PRO A 128 -13.99 -6.09 0.91
N ASP A 129 -14.35 -7.37 0.83
CA ASP A 129 -14.59 -8.19 2.01
C ASP A 129 -13.34 -8.40 2.83
N GLU A 130 -12.21 -8.63 2.16
CA GLU A 130 -10.92 -8.78 2.81
C GLU A 130 -10.48 -7.46 3.44
N PHE A 131 -10.73 -6.35 2.74
CA PHE A 131 -10.41 -5.04 3.27
C PHE A 131 -11.19 -4.72 4.54
N ALA A 132 -12.46 -5.10 4.59
CA ALA A 132 -13.28 -4.91 5.79
C ALA A 132 -12.65 -5.60 7.01
N ARG A 133 -12.12 -6.82 6.80
CA ARG A 133 -11.40 -7.53 7.87
C ARG A 133 -10.10 -6.85 8.25
N LEU A 134 -9.35 -6.40 7.26
CA LEU A 134 -8.09 -5.68 7.49
C LEU A 134 -8.29 -4.40 8.28
N LYS A 135 -9.33 -3.64 7.97
CA LYS A 135 -9.65 -2.40 8.70
C LYS A 135 -9.79 -2.67 10.20
N ARG A 136 -10.52 -3.73 10.56
CA ARG A 136 -10.71 -4.08 11.98
C ARG A 136 -9.39 -4.43 12.64
N ILE A 137 -8.54 -5.18 11.96
CA ILE A 137 -7.23 -5.57 12.50
C ILE A 137 -6.33 -4.36 12.68
N ILE A 138 -6.27 -3.51 11.66
CA ILE A 138 -5.45 -2.30 11.70
C ILE A 138 -5.83 -1.41 12.88
N LEU A 139 -7.13 -1.15 13.04
CA LEU A 139 -7.63 -0.29 14.12
C LEU A 139 -7.42 -0.92 15.49
N ARG A 140 -7.61 -2.23 15.62
CA ARG A 140 -7.40 -2.93 16.87
C ARG A 140 -5.95 -2.89 17.33
N LYS A 141 -5.01 -3.02 16.40
CA LYS A 141 -3.59 -3.02 16.72
C LYS A 141 -3.03 -1.62 16.94
N ASN A 142 -3.67 -0.61 16.41
CA ASN A 142 -3.16 0.76 16.44
C ASN A 142 -4.19 1.75 17.02
N PRO A 143 -4.61 1.54 18.28
CA PRO A 143 -5.66 2.38 18.86
C PRO A 143 -5.24 3.84 19.02
N GLU A 144 -3.95 4.12 19.22
CA GLU A 144 -3.44 5.48 19.34
C GLU A 144 -3.50 6.26 18.03
N GLN A 145 -3.64 5.56 16.92
CA GLN A 145 -3.71 6.16 15.59
C GLN A 145 -5.13 6.16 15.01
N ALA A 146 -6.13 5.84 15.83
CA ALA A 146 -7.50 5.61 15.36
C ALA A 146 -8.05 6.77 14.52
N GLN A 147 -7.81 8.01 14.95
CA GLN A 147 -8.34 9.18 14.23
C GLN A 147 -7.72 9.32 12.84
N ALA A 148 -6.40 9.21 12.76
CA ALA A 148 -5.70 9.28 11.47
C ALA A 148 -6.07 8.10 10.56
N LEU A 149 -6.19 6.91 11.14
CA LEU A 149 -6.56 5.71 10.39
C LEU A 149 -7.98 5.81 9.82
N ARG A 150 -8.92 6.33 10.59
CA ARG A 150 -10.29 6.49 10.10
C ARG A 150 -10.36 7.46 8.92
N ARG A 151 -9.51 8.45 8.89
CA ARG A 151 -9.42 9.35 7.72
C ARG A 151 -8.92 8.62 6.47
N LEU A 152 -7.92 7.77 6.63
CA LEU A 152 -7.35 7.02 5.50
C LEU A 152 -8.24 5.85 5.07
N LEU A 153 -8.77 5.11 6.03
CA LEU A 153 -9.52 3.88 5.76
C LEU A 153 -10.99 4.13 5.41
N GLY A 154 -11.45 5.36 5.59
CA GLY A 154 -12.87 5.65 5.50
C GLY A 154 -13.59 5.33 6.81
N ARG A 155 -14.74 5.95 7.01
CA ARG A 155 -15.46 5.84 8.28
C ARG A 155 -16.33 4.59 8.38
N ARG A 156 -16.27 3.71 7.43
CA ARG A 156 -17.12 2.52 7.43
C ARG A 156 -16.31 1.24 7.46
#